data_3b587d1356d7e647c5ea235d6439d2cb
#
_entry.id   3b587d1356d7e647c5ea235d6439d2cb
#
_cell.length_a   1.000
_cell.length_b   1.000
_cell.length_c   1.000
_cell.angle_alpha   90.00
_cell.angle_beta   90.00
_cell.angle_gamma   90.00
#
_symmetry.space_group_name_H-M   'P 1'
#
loop_
_entity.id
_entity.type
_entity.pdbx_description
1 polymer ?
#
loop_
_entity_poly.entity_id
_entity_poly.type
_entity_poly.pdbx_seq_one_letter_code
_entity_poly.pdbx_strand_id
1 'polypeptide(L)'
;IKESCKRDECVFQRDTYSELNGYIKSIKNKKVSKKVSDGYSVCVVTVDADVSKLNNTIRFEAHVNSEVRHEDEMKFTVVSNKLGKVAVFNYNGNKYYKIQEVTIAAKNRQVVLPYDNSKKIVARLPFGKNESKELLTFVFTEGDVEFKNDYSSFEMKNMIASIPPTDRKVVNRYVNIVR
;
A
#
# COMPACT_ATOMS: atom_id res chain seq x y z
N ILE A 1 -5.52 -2.81 -14.68
CA ILE A 1 -6.47 -3.05 -13.59
C ILE A 1 -7.67 -3.75 -14.20
N LYS A 2 -7.91 -5.01 -13.86
CA LYS A 2 -9.15 -5.71 -14.21
C LYS A 2 -10.08 -5.60 -13.00
N GLU A 3 -11.24 -5.01 -13.21
CA GLU A 3 -12.34 -5.03 -12.28
C GLU A 3 -13.38 -6.02 -12.79
N SER A 4 -13.69 -7.05 -12.04
CA SER A 4 -14.78 -7.99 -12.35
C SER A 4 -15.82 -7.90 -11.25
N CYS A 5 -17.03 -7.58 -11.64
CA CYS A 5 -18.17 -7.51 -10.73
C CYS A 5 -19.15 -8.66 -11.05
N LYS A 6 -19.58 -9.39 -10.02
CA LYS A 6 -20.65 -10.39 -10.11
C LYS A 6 -21.77 -9.98 -9.16
N ARG A 7 -22.93 -9.59 -9.73
CA ARG A 7 -24.03 -8.94 -9.02
C ARG A 7 -23.49 -7.73 -8.27
N ASP A 8 -23.68 -7.45 -7.07
CA ASP A 8 -23.19 -6.24 -6.36
C ASP A 8 -21.79 -6.39 -5.73
N GLU A 9 -21.12 -7.52 -5.96
CA GLU A 9 -19.77 -7.75 -5.47
C GLU A 9 -18.74 -7.53 -6.58
N CYS A 10 -17.91 -6.51 -6.43
CA CYS A 10 -16.79 -6.22 -7.31
C CYS A 10 -15.49 -6.76 -6.71
N VAL A 11 -14.87 -7.73 -7.39
CA VAL A 11 -13.54 -8.22 -7.03
C VAL A 11 -12.50 -7.45 -7.82
N PHE A 12 -11.69 -6.67 -7.12
CA PHE A 12 -10.53 -6.01 -7.70
C PHE A 12 -9.36 -6.99 -7.75
N GLN A 13 -9.11 -7.56 -8.91
CA GLN A 13 -7.87 -8.29 -9.12
C GLN A 13 -6.77 -7.27 -9.38
N ARG A 14 -5.96 -7.01 -8.36
CA ARG A 14 -4.81 -6.14 -8.43
C ARG A 14 -3.65 -6.92 -9.01
N ASP A 15 -3.51 -6.89 -10.33
CA ASP A 15 -2.25 -7.30 -10.91
C ASP A 15 -1.16 -6.36 -10.44
N THR A 16 -0.12 -6.98 -9.95
CA THR A 16 1.11 -6.43 -9.42
C THR A 16 1.47 -5.10 -10.07
N TYR A 17 1.66 -4.07 -9.28
CA TYR A 17 2.34 -2.88 -9.71
C TYR A 17 3.71 -3.29 -10.24
N SER A 18 3.86 -3.35 -11.55
CA SER A 18 5.17 -3.15 -12.12
C SER A 18 5.65 -1.78 -11.63
N GLU A 19 6.88 -1.69 -11.16
CA GLU A 19 7.51 -0.42 -10.85
C GLU A 19 7.61 0.37 -12.16
N LEU A 20 6.54 1.07 -12.52
CA LEU A 20 6.55 2.00 -13.63
C LEU A 20 7.45 3.15 -13.20
N ASN A 21 8.65 3.19 -13.73
CA ASN A 21 9.57 4.33 -13.62
C ASN A 21 9.03 5.56 -14.37
N GLY A 22 7.73 5.78 -14.31
CA GLY A 22 7.06 6.86 -14.98
C GLY A 22 5.74 7.26 -14.30
N TYR A 23 5.26 8.44 -14.59
CA TYR A 23 3.94 8.91 -14.19
C TYR A 23 3.16 9.39 -15.41
N ILE A 24 1.85 9.22 -15.36
CA ILE A 24 0.94 9.73 -16.38
C ILE A 24 0.86 11.24 -16.22
N LYS A 25 1.38 11.98 -17.20
CA LYS A 25 1.37 13.43 -17.24
C LYS A 25 0.02 13.98 -17.69
N SER A 26 -0.57 13.32 -18.68
CA SER A 26 -1.89 13.64 -19.19
C SER A 26 -2.56 12.42 -19.79
N ILE A 27 -3.88 12.38 -19.77
CA ILE A 27 -4.69 11.34 -20.42
C ILE A 27 -5.40 11.99 -21.59
N LYS A 28 -5.24 11.40 -22.78
CA LYS A 28 -5.92 11.79 -24.01
C LYS A 28 -6.82 10.63 -24.46
N ASN A 29 -7.86 10.92 -25.24
CA ASN A 29 -8.66 9.92 -25.94
C ASN A 29 -9.16 8.75 -25.09
N LYS A 30 -9.90 9.03 -24.02
CA LYS A 30 -10.53 8.01 -23.20
C LYS A 30 -11.69 7.34 -23.96
N LYS A 31 -11.58 6.03 -24.21
CA LYS A 31 -12.66 5.17 -24.71
C LYS A 31 -13.10 4.21 -23.63
N VAL A 32 -14.40 4.12 -23.43
CA VAL A 32 -15.01 3.18 -22.48
C VAL A 32 -15.89 2.20 -23.27
N SER A 33 -15.64 0.90 -23.15
CA SER A 33 -16.50 -0.14 -23.72
C SER A 33 -16.93 -1.11 -22.64
N LYS A 34 -18.20 -1.54 -22.71
CA LYS A 34 -18.71 -2.60 -21.85
C LYS A 34 -18.77 -3.89 -22.67
N LYS A 35 -18.28 -4.98 -22.13
CA LYS A 35 -18.36 -6.32 -22.69
C LYS A 35 -18.92 -7.26 -21.65
N VAL A 36 -19.69 -8.25 -22.10
CA VAL A 36 -20.06 -9.38 -21.25
C VAL A 36 -19.15 -10.54 -21.62
N SER A 37 -18.43 -11.09 -20.67
CA SER A 37 -17.58 -12.27 -20.85
C SER A 37 -17.82 -13.21 -19.68
N ASP A 38 -18.12 -14.47 -19.99
CA ASP A 38 -18.37 -15.54 -19.01
C ASP A 38 -19.42 -15.19 -17.93
N GLY A 39 -20.45 -14.45 -18.30
CA GLY A 39 -21.52 -14.01 -17.41
C GLY A 39 -21.16 -12.80 -16.52
N TYR A 40 -19.99 -12.19 -16.74
CA TYR A 40 -19.55 -10.97 -16.04
C TYR A 40 -19.64 -9.75 -16.95
N SER A 41 -20.07 -8.62 -16.39
CA SER A 41 -19.94 -7.32 -17.05
C SER A 41 -18.51 -6.80 -16.88
N VAL A 42 -17.79 -6.69 -17.99
CA VAL A 42 -16.43 -6.16 -18.03
C VAL A 42 -16.45 -4.76 -18.60
N CYS A 43 -15.95 -3.79 -17.85
CA CYS A 43 -15.75 -2.43 -18.33
C CYS A 43 -14.28 -2.29 -18.77
N VAL A 44 -14.07 -2.07 -20.08
CA VAL A 44 -12.74 -1.84 -20.64
C VAL A 44 -12.57 -0.34 -20.87
N VAL A 45 -11.58 0.25 -20.22
CA VAL A 45 -11.19 1.65 -20.42
C VAL A 45 -9.85 1.66 -21.15
N THR A 46 -9.86 2.18 -22.37
CA THR A 46 -8.64 2.43 -23.14
C THR A 46 -8.34 3.92 -23.10
N VAL A 47 -7.10 4.28 -22.83
CA VAL A 47 -6.63 5.66 -22.78
C VAL A 47 -5.32 5.80 -23.53
N ASP A 48 -5.14 6.90 -24.23
CA ASP A 48 -3.83 7.37 -24.68
C ASP A 48 -3.28 8.27 -23.59
N ALA A 49 -2.08 7.97 -23.11
CA ALA A 49 -1.48 8.72 -22.02
C ALA A 49 -0.07 9.19 -22.38
N ASP A 50 0.20 10.46 -22.08
CA ASP A 50 1.59 10.94 -22.09
C ASP A 50 2.25 10.48 -20.78
N VAL A 51 3.31 9.70 -20.89
CA VAL A 51 4.06 9.17 -19.76
C VAL A 51 5.41 9.87 -19.69
N SER A 52 5.74 10.44 -18.54
CA SER A 52 7.07 10.99 -18.27
C SER A 52 7.84 10.05 -17.38
N LYS A 53 9.15 9.90 -17.63
CA LYS A 53 10.04 9.13 -16.77
C LYS A 53 10.08 9.78 -15.38
N LEU A 54 9.88 9.00 -14.36
CA LEU A 54 10.01 9.44 -12.99
C LEU A 54 11.49 9.39 -12.60
N ASN A 55 12.11 10.54 -12.41
CA ASN A 55 13.40 10.62 -11.74
C ASN A 55 13.19 10.59 -10.22
N ASN A 56 12.59 9.50 -9.73
CA ASN A 56 12.41 9.33 -8.30
C ASN A 56 13.74 8.91 -7.67
N THR A 57 14.33 9.82 -6.89
CA THR A 57 15.57 9.58 -6.16
C THR A 57 15.34 8.96 -4.78
N ILE A 58 14.08 8.75 -4.39
CA ILE A 58 13.75 8.13 -3.10
C ILE A 58 14.07 6.64 -3.16
N ARG A 59 15.04 6.24 -2.33
CA ARG A 59 15.28 4.83 -1.98
C ARG A 59 14.68 4.60 -0.60
N PHE A 60 13.59 3.87 -0.57
CA PHE A 60 12.89 3.51 0.66
C PHE A 60 12.66 2.01 0.68
N GLU A 61 13.09 1.38 1.76
CA GLU A 61 12.98 -0.05 1.98
C GLU A 61 12.23 -0.29 3.29
N ALA A 62 11.41 -1.33 3.29
CA ALA A 62 10.70 -1.81 4.48
C ALA A 62 10.91 -3.31 4.59
N HIS A 63 11.32 -3.78 5.75
CA HIS A 63 11.55 -5.18 6.05
C HIS A 63 10.62 -5.63 7.17
N VAL A 64 10.02 -6.78 6.99
CA VAL A 64 9.14 -7.44 7.95
C VAL A 64 9.47 -8.94 7.94
N ASN A 65 9.25 -9.62 9.04
CA ASN A 65 9.28 -11.08 9.04
C ASN A 65 8.12 -11.59 8.19
N SER A 66 8.41 -12.48 7.25
CA SER A 66 7.38 -13.06 6.37
C SER A 66 6.40 -13.97 7.11
N GLU A 67 6.77 -14.45 8.30
CA GLU A 67 5.96 -15.28 9.17
C GLU A 67 6.11 -14.85 10.63
N VAL A 68 5.01 -14.79 11.35
CA VAL A 68 4.94 -14.41 12.77
C VAL A 68 3.90 -15.31 13.44
N ARG A 69 4.16 -15.74 14.67
CA ARG A 69 3.19 -16.53 15.44
C ARG A 69 2.10 -15.65 16.03
N HIS A 70 0.94 -16.25 16.20
CA HIS A 70 -0.16 -15.62 16.93
C HIS A 70 0.29 -15.21 18.33
N GLU A 71 -0.05 -13.98 18.73
CA GLU A 71 0.33 -13.31 19.97
C GLU A 71 1.80 -12.85 20.06
N ASP A 72 2.63 -13.15 19.07
CA ASP A 72 3.98 -12.60 19.03
C ASP A 72 4.00 -11.12 18.66
N GLU A 73 5.03 -10.42 19.13
CA GLU A 73 5.27 -9.03 18.80
C GLU A 73 5.82 -8.90 17.38
N MET A 74 5.18 -8.05 16.58
CA MET A 74 5.63 -7.72 15.23
C MET A 74 6.55 -6.51 15.26
N LYS A 75 7.72 -6.65 14.62
CA LYS A 75 8.67 -5.56 14.40
C LYS A 75 8.91 -5.35 12.92
N PHE A 76 9.02 -4.09 12.54
CA PHE A 76 9.32 -3.67 11.17
C PHE A 76 10.59 -2.85 11.17
N THR A 77 11.30 -2.90 10.08
CA THR A 77 12.47 -2.06 9.89
C THR A 77 12.30 -1.26 8.62
N VAL A 78 12.55 0.04 8.68
CA VAL A 78 12.50 0.93 7.53
C VAL A 78 13.81 1.69 7.38
N VAL A 79 14.18 1.93 6.12
CA VAL A 79 15.36 2.72 5.75
C VAL A 79 14.98 3.65 4.61
N SER A 80 15.40 4.91 4.67
CA SER A 80 15.24 5.87 3.59
C SER A 80 16.50 6.67 3.38
N ASN A 81 16.82 6.96 2.11
CA ASN A 81 17.89 7.92 1.76
C ASN A 81 17.43 9.38 1.87
N LYS A 82 16.18 9.63 2.26
CA LYS A 82 15.58 10.95 2.43
C LYS A 82 15.00 11.10 3.82
N LEU A 83 14.95 12.33 4.30
CA LEU A 83 14.16 12.68 5.49
C LEU A 83 12.68 12.71 5.12
N GLY A 84 11.81 12.42 6.07
CA GLY A 84 10.39 12.44 5.80
C GLY A 84 9.58 11.66 6.84
N LYS A 85 8.38 11.28 6.48
CA LYS A 85 7.43 10.58 7.34
C LYS A 85 7.09 9.20 6.75
N VAL A 86 6.95 8.20 7.59
CA VAL A 86 6.47 6.87 7.22
C VAL A 86 5.18 6.58 7.97
N ALA A 87 4.13 6.22 7.25
CA ALA A 87 2.94 5.61 7.84
C ALA A 87 2.84 4.14 7.42
N VAL A 88 2.50 3.28 8.37
CA VAL A 88 2.31 1.85 8.14
C VAL A 88 0.84 1.52 8.34
N PHE A 89 0.26 0.88 7.34
CA PHE A 89 -1.14 0.48 7.34
C PHE A 89 -1.26 -1.03 7.22
N ASN A 90 -2.19 -1.61 7.98
CA ASN A 90 -2.66 -2.98 7.80
C ASN A 90 -3.97 -2.96 7.00
N TYR A 91 -4.08 -3.84 6.01
CA TYR A 91 -5.30 -4.02 5.22
C TYR A 91 -6.03 -5.29 5.64
N ASN A 92 -7.26 -5.14 6.14
CA ASN A 92 -8.09 -6.25 6.63
C ASN A 92 -9.08 -6.82 5.58
N GLY A 93 -8.86 -6.55 4.29
CA GLY A 93 -9.79 -6.95 3.22
C GLY A 93 -10.81 -5.87 2.82
N ASN A 94 -11.08 -4.90 3.68
CA ASN A 94 -12.03 -3.82 3.44
C ASN A 94 -11.40 -2.43 3.58
N LYS A 95 -10.66 -2.20 4.66
CA LYS A 95 -10.03 -0.92 4.99
C LYS A 95 -8.55 -1.07 5.32
N TYR A 96 -7.83 0.04 5.15
CA TYR A 96 -6.47 0.23 5.63
C TYR A 96 -6.52 0.92 6.99
N TYR A 97 -5.92 0.33 8.01
CA TYR A 97 -5.81 0.89 9.36
C TYR A 97 -4.37 1.30 9.62
N LYS A 98 -4.15 2.56 10.01
CA LYS A 98 -2.84 3.04 10.40
C LYS A 98 -2.43 2.39 11.72
N ILE A 99 -1.38 1.57 11.69
CA ILE A 99 -0.86 0.88 12.87
C ILE A 99 0.35 1.59 13.45
N GLN A 100 1.07 2.36 12.63
CA GLN A 100 2.24 3.11 13.07
C GLN A 100 2.48 4.33 12.18
N GLU A 101 3.08 5.38 12.77
CA GLU A 101 3.60 6.53 12.05
C GLU A 101 4.90 6.97 12.72
N VAL A 102 5.91 7.32 11.92
CA VAL A 102 7.21 7.76 12.43
C VAL A 102 7.86 8.77 11.48
N THR A 103 8.62 9.71 12.05
CA THR A 103 9.46 10.62 11.28
C THR A 103 10.86 10.03 11.10
N ILE A 104 11.32 9.97 9.86
CA ILE A 104 12.71 9.60 9.51
C ILE A 104 13.57 10.85 9.64
N ALA A 105 14.24 10.99 10.75
CA ALA A 105 15.07 12.14 11.08
C ALA A 105 16.55 12.02 10.60
N ALA A 106 16.96 10.85 10.10
CA ALA A 106 18.31 10.62 9.59
C ALA A 106 18.29 9.76 8.33
N LYS A 107 19.01 10.22 7.30
CA LYS A 107 19.14 9.50 6.02
C LYS A 107 19.95 8.22 6.19
N ASN A 108 19.56 7.16 5.46
CA ASN A 108 20.25 5.87 5.42
C ASN A 108 20.42 5.19 6.79
N ARG A 109 19.67 5.65 7.79
CA ARG A 109 19.64 5.05 9.12
C ARG A 109 18.43 4.11 9.21
N GLN A 110 18.67 2.95 9.75
CA GLN A 110 17.63 1.98 10.07
C GLN A 110 16.79 2.47 11.24
N VAL A 111 15.46 2.44 11.07
CA VAL A 111 14.49 2.74 12.12
C VAL A 111 13.67 1.48 12.37
N VAL A 112 13.63 1.04 13.62
CA VAL A 112 12.82 -0.11 14.04
C VAL A 112 11.48 0.40 14.54
N LEU A 113 10.41 -0.24 14.11
CA LEU A 113 9.04 0.05 14.50
C LEU A 113 8.44 -1.15 15.26
N PRO A 114 7.56 -0.94 16.25
CA PRO A 114 7.18 0.37 16.79
C PRO A 114 8.38 1.10 17.42
N TYR A 115 8.45 2.40 17.17
CA TYR A 115 9.53 3.25 17.69
C TYR A 115 9.44 3.41 19.22
N ASP A 116 8.22 3.39 19.71
CA ASP A 116 7.92 3.47 21.14
C ASP A 116 7.60 2.07 21.67
N ASN A 117 8.44 1.58 22.58
CA ASN A 117 8.27 0.26 23.20
C ASN A 117 6.97 0.12 24.02
N SER A 118 6.29 1.23 24.33
CA SER A 118 4.98 1.21 24.99
C SER A 118 3.83 0.77 24.05
N LYS A 119 4.03 0.85 22.74
CA LYS A 119 3.04 0.52 21.70
C LYS A 119 3.44 -0.75 20.96
N LYS A 120 3.25 -1.89 21.58
CA LYS A 120 3.49 -3.18 20.91
C LYS A 120 2.45 -3.44 19.84
N ILE A 121 2.91 -3.89 18.68
CA ILE A 121 2.06 -4.42 17.62
C ILE A 121 2.09 -5.94 17.75
N VAL A 122 0.93 -6.54 18.05
CA VAL A 122 0.81 -7.98 18.29
C VAL A 122 0.08 -8.63 17.13
N ALA A 123 0.67 -9.70 16.59
CA ALA A 123 0.06 -10.53 15.56
C ALA A 123 -1.18 -11.25 16.09
N ARG A 124 -2.32 -11.11 15.43
CA ARG A 124 -3.56 -11.75 15.87
C ARG A 124 -4.23 -12.50 14.72
N LEU A 125 -4.54 -13.76 14.95
CA LEU A 125 -5.38 -14.54 14.06
C LEU A 125 -6.86 -14.18 14.25
N PRO A 126 -7.63 -14.10 13.17
CA PRO A 126 -9.08 -14.07 13.26
C PRO A 126 -9.60 -15.31 14.00
N PHE A 127 -10.72 -15.16 14.69
CA PHE A 127 -11.33 -16.26 15.43
C PHE A 127 -11.57 -17.49 14.54
N GLY A 128 -11.16 -18.65 15.01
CA GLY A 128 -11.33 -19.94 14.30
C GLY A 128 -10.37 -20.19 13.13
N LYS A 129 -9.39 -19.30 12.91
CA LYS A 129 -8.36 -19.48 11.89
C LYS A 129 -7.05 -19.98 12.49
N ASN A 130 -6.35 -20.85 11.75
CA ASN A 130 -5.01 -21.32 12.10
C ASN A 130 -3.91 -20.52 11.41
N GLU A 131 -4.27 -19.82 10.34
CA GLU A 131 -3.39 -18.94 9.58
C GLU A 131 -4.15 -17.73 9.02
N SER A 132 -3.46 -16.63 8.80
CA SER A 132 -3.95 -15.43 8.13
C SER A 132 -2.82 -14.77 7.37
N LYS A 133 -3.15 -14.21 6.21
CA LYS A 133 -2.20 -13.45 5.41
C LYS A 133 -2.55 -11.98 5.46
N GLU A 134 -1.70 -11.21 6.13
CA GLU A 134 -1.87 -9.77 6.33
C GLU A 134 -1.09 -8.98 5.27
N LEU A 135 -1.67 -7.90 4.77
CA LEU A 135 -1.00 -6.96 3.87
C LEU A 135 -0.63 -5.70 4.66
N LEU A 136 0.67 -5.46 4.77
CA LEU A 136 1.21 -4.22 5.32
C LEU A 136 1.60 -3.28 4.18
N THR A 137 1.10 -2.06 4.22
CA THR A 137 1.43 -1.00 3.26
C THR A 137 2.20 0.10 3.98
N PHE A 138 3.44 0.31 3.55
CA PHE A 138 4.32 1.37 4.03
C PHE A 138 4.27 2.52 3.05
N VAL A 139 3.90 3.71 3.51
CA VAL A 139 3.88 4.93 2.72
C VAL A 139 4.91 5.88 3.29
N PHE A 140 5.98 6.10 2.53
CA PHE A 140 6.99 7.13 2.82
C PHE A 140 6.65 8.40 2.06
N THR A 141 6.85 9.57 2.71
CA THR A 141 6.71 10.90 2.08
C THR A 141 7.83 11.83 2.53
N GLU A 142 8.39 12.64 1.60
CA GLU A 142 9.34 13.71 1.95
C GLU A 142 8.64 14.92 2.60
N GLY A 143 7.35 15.14 2.28
CA GLY A 143 6.54 16.23 2.84
C GLY A 143 5.85 15.86 4.14
N ASP A 144 5.34 16.88 4.81
CA ASP A 144 4.50 16.71 5.99
C ASP A 144 3.05 16.41 5.57
N VAL A 145 2.79 15.12 5.37
CA VAL A 145 1.46 14.60 5.03
C VAL A 145 0.77 14.14 6.32
N GLU A 146 -0.44 14.59 6.53
CA GLU A 146 -1.29 14.10 7.61
C GLU A 146 -2.01 12.82 7.17
N PHE A 147 -1.76 11.72 7.87
CA PHE A 147 -2.39 10.45 7.61
C PHE A 147 -3.55 10.21 8.57
N LYS A 148 -4.75 9.93 8.04
CA LYS A 148 -5.90 9.49 8.85
C LYS A 148 -5.62 8.13 9.51
N ASN A 149 -6.43 7.78 10.51
CA ASN A 149 -6.31 6.49 11.19
C ASN A 149 -6.81 5.33 10.33
N ASP A 150 -7.77 5.57 9.44
CA ASP A 150 -8.23 4.57 8.48
C ASP A 150 -8.59 5.17 7.12
N TYR A 151 -8.57 4.31 6.10
CA TYR A 151 -8.95 4.63 4.73
C TYR A 151 -9.69 3.43 4.12
N SER A 152 -10.76 3.69 3.40
CA SER A 152 -11.24 2.71 2.42
C SER A 152 -10.21 2.51 1.31
N SER A 153 -10.33 1.44 0.52
CA SER A 153 -9.41 1.21 -0.60
C SER A 153 -9.41 2.35 -1.62
N PHE A 154 -10.55 3.00 -1.82
CA PHE A 154 -10.66 4.15 -2.71
C PHE A 154 -9.97 5.39 -2.12
N GLU A 155 -10.21 5.70 -0.85
CA GLU A 155 -9.57 6.84 -0.18
C GLU A 155 -8.05 6.67 -0.08
N MET A 156 -7.56 5.43 0.20
CA MET A 156 -6.13 5.14 0.24
C MET A 156 -5.47 5.41 -1.12
N LYS A 157 -6.11 4.99 -2.21
CA LYS A 157 -5.62 5.30 -3.57
C LYS A 157 -5.58 6.79 -3.84
N ASN A 158 -6.63 7.52 -3.46
CA ASN A 158 -6.71 8.98 -3.66
C ASN A 158 -5.68 9.71 -2.81
N MET A 159 -5.50 9.33 -1.56
CA MET A 159 -4.49 9.86 -0.67
C MET A 159 -3.08 9.66 -1.26
N ILE A 160 -2.76 8.42 -1.68
CA ILE A 160 -1.48 8.15 -2.34
C ILE A 160 -1.34 8.99 -3.62
N ALA A 161 -2.38 9.09 -4.45
CA ALA A 161 -2.36 9.83 -5.70
C ALA A 161 -2.19 11.35 -5.50
N SER A 162 -2.68 11.90 -4.38
CA SER A 162 -2.54 13.33 -4.05
C SER A 162 -1.12 13.75 -3.71
N ILE A 163 -0.25 12.83 -3.30
CA ILE A 163 1.16 13.11 -3.02
C ILE A 163 1.93 13.01 -4.34
N PRO A 164 2.76 14.00 -4.70
CA PRO A 164 3.56 13.92 -5.91
C PRO A 164 4.39 12.63 -5.97
N PRO A 165 4.48 11.96 -7.12
CA PRO A 165 5.24 10.72 -7.24
C PRO A 165 6.74 10.86 -6.91
N THR A 166 7.29 12.07 -7.05
CA THR A 166 8.67 12.39 -6.68
C THR A 166 8.90 12.42 -5.18
N ASP A 167 7.83 12.68 -4.40
CA ASP A 167 7.89 12.95 -2.97
C ASP A 167 7.39 11.77 -2.13
N ARG A 168 7.04 10.64 -2.79
CA ARG A 168 6.53 9.44 -2.12
C ARG A 168 7.19 8.16 -2.60
N LYS A 169 7.20 7.16 -1.73
CA LYS A 169 7.44 5.75 -2.07
C LYS A 169 6.45 4.87 -1.31
N VAL A 170 5.87 3.88 -1.99
CA VAL A 170 4.95 2.92 -1.37
C VAL A 170 5.55 1.53 -1.48
N VAL A 171 5.60 0.81 -0.37
CA VAL A 171 6.11 -0.56 -0.30
C VAL A 171 5.05 -1.44 0.35
N ASN A 172 4.71 -2.53 -0.30
CA ASN A 172 3.79 -3.54 0.23
C ASN A 172 4.57 -4.76 0.72
N ARG A 173 4.19 -5.31 1.87
CA ARG A 173 4.74 -6.54 2.42
C ARG A 173 3.60 -7.44 2.90
N TYR A 174 3.76 -8.73 2.67
CA TYR A 174 2.85 -9.74 3.21
C TYR A 174 3.49 -10.40 4.41
N VAL A 175 2.67 -10.64 5.42
CA VAL A 175 3.04 -11.37 6.64
C VAL A 175 2.05 -12.50 6.82
N ASN A 176 2.54 -13.72 6.99
CA ASN A 176 1.72 -14.85 7.38
C ASN A 176 1.70 -14.90 8.90
N ILE A 177 0.50 -14.87 9.48
CA ILE A 177 0.32 -15.11 10.91
C ILE A 177 -0.11 -16.57 11.06
N VAL A 178 0.63 -17.33 11.85
CA VAL A 178 0.40 -18.75 12.09
C VAL A 178 0.20 -19.03 13.59
N ARG A 179 -0.37 -20.19 13.90
CA ARG A 179 -0.54 -20.63 15.29
C ARG A 179 0.73 -21.18 15.90
#